data_124cb7fabd898a86cd6191dcd2ec1796
#
_entry.id   124cb7fabd898a86cd6191dcd2ec1796
#
_cell.length_a   1.000
_cell.length_b   1.000
_cell.length_c   1.000
_cell.angle_alpha   90.00
_cell.angle_beta   90.00
_cell.angle_gamma   90.00
#
_symmetry.space_group_name_H-M   'P 1'
#
loop_
_entity.id
_entity.type
_entity.pdbx_description
1 polymer ?
#
loop_
_entity_poly.entity_id
_entity_poly.type
_entity_poly.pdbx_seq_one_letter_code
_entity_poly.pdbx_strand_id
1 'polypeptide(L)'
;GGKKPWRQKGTGRARQGSIRSPQWVGGGTVFGPTPRSYAYKLPRKVRRLAIKSVLSQKVLDNSLVVVDALTFEAPKTKAFAEVLNNLDVKSKVLVVLEDDNKTAALAARNLVNVTVIPAKGLNVLDVVNNDKLVITKGALSQVEEVLA
;
A
#
# COMPACT_ATOMS: atom_id res chain seq x y z
N GLY A 1 35.94 -7.25 28.61
CA GLY A 1 35.20 -6.96 29.83
C GLY A 1 35.62 -5.66 30.46
N GLY A 2 34.97 -5.26 31.52
CA GLY A 2 35.36 -4.12 32.32
C GLY A 2 36.19 -4.51 33.55
N LYS A 3 36.55 -3.51 34.34
CA LYS A 3 37.23 -3.72 35.60
C LYS A 3 36.35 -4.54 36.54
N LYS A 4 36.97 -5.49 37.29
CA LYS A 4 36.28 -6.21 38.38
C LYS A 4 35.87 -5.23 39.49
N PRO A 5 34.57 -5.12 39.85
CA PRO A 5 34.13 -4.06 40.78
C PRO A 5 34.65 -4.22 42.20
N TRP A 6 34.85 -5.45 42.68
CA TRP A 6 35.39 -5.76 43.97
C TRP A 6 36.06 -7.15 44.02
N ARG A 7 36.79 -7.43 45.10
CA ARG A 7 37.47 -8.70 45.27
C ARG A 7 36.52 -9.88 45.41
N GLN A 8 36.99 -11.10 45.13
CA GLN A 8 36.17 -12.32 45.00
C GLN A 8 35.45 -12.73 46.31
N LYS A 9 36.08 -12.46 47.48
CA LYS A 9 35.56 -12.78 48.80
C LYS A 9 35.80 -11.64 49.78
N GLY A 10 35.09 -11.67 50.94
CA GLY A 10 35.32 -10.72 52.04
C GLY A 10 34.68 -9.34 51.84
N THR A 11 33.65 -9.19 50.95
CA THR A 11 32.96 -7.92 50.72
C THR A 11 31.49 -7.93 51.14
N GLY A 12 30.95 -9.08 51.55
CA GLY A 12 29.51 -9.23 51.86
C GLY A 12 28.58 -9.06 50.66
N ARG A 13 29.11 -8.88 49.44
CA ARG A 13 28.37 -8.65 48.20
C ARG A 13 28.41 -9.86 47.29
N ALA A 14 27.44 -9.95 46.34
CA ALA A 14 27.47 -10.98 45.32
C ALA A 14 28.75 -10.88 44.46
N ARG A 15 29.25 -12.03 44.02
CA ARG A 15 30.45 -12.09 43.18
C ARG A 15 30.18 -11.48 41.83
N GLN A 16 31.02 -10.55 41.38
CA GLN A 16 30.91 -9.89 40.07
C GLN A 16 32.26 -9.89 39.33
N GLY A 17 32.25 -10.27 38.08
CA GLY A 17 33.44 -10.31 37.23
C GLY A 17 33.71 -9.02 36.45
N SER A 18 32.65 -8.30 36.12
CA SER A 18 32.73 -7.09 35.30
C SER A 18 31.52 -6.19 35.59
N ILE A 19 31.72 -4.89 35.48
CA ILE A 19 30.64 -3.88 35.50
C ILE A 19 29.83 -3.84 34.21
N ARG A 20 30.28 -4.54 33.17
CA ARG A 20 29.61 -4.65 31.85
C ARG A 20 28.82 -5.94 31.68
N SER A 21 28.65 -6.70 32.77
CA SER A 21 27.78 -7.90 32.73
C SER A 21 26.32 -7.50 32.48
N PRO A 22 25.51 -8.39 31.87
CA PRO A 22 24.12 -8.04 31.46
C PRO A 22 23.21 -7.59 32.59
N GLN A 23 23.47 -7.96 33.81
CA GLN A 23 22.69 -7.56 35.01
C GLN A 23 23.00 -6.13 35.49
N TRP A 24 24.00 -5.47 34.90
CA TRP A 24 24.38 -4.11 35.25
C TRP A 24 23.76 -3.10 34.29
N VAL A 25 23.41 -1.92 34.79
CA VAL A 25 22.99 -0.79 33.98
C VAL A 25 24.14 -0.40 33.02
N GLY A 26 23.88 -0.35 31.74
CA GLY A 26 24.92 -0.14 30.71
C GLY A 26 25.77 -1.37 30.40
N GLY A 27 25.41 -2.56 30.93
CA GLY A 27 26.02 -3.84 30.57
C GLY A 27 25.63 -4.36 29.19
N GLY A 28 26.18 -5.50 28.82
CA GLY A 28 25.89 -6.15 27.54
C GLY A 28 24.43 -6.61 27.40
N THR A 29 23.90 -6.58 26.19
CA THR A 29 22.58 -7.15 25.85
C THR A 29 22.74 -8.62 25.48
N VAL A 30 22.14 -9.54 26.28
CA VAL A 30 22.22 -10.99 26.04
C VAL A 30 21.48 -11.38 24.76
N PHE A 31 20.23 -10.89 24.62
CA PHE A 31 19.41 -11.09 23.43
C PHE A 31 19.22 -9.76 22.72
N GLY A 32 20.14 -9.42 21.83
CA GLY A 32 20.02 -8.25 20.97
C GLY A 32 18.94 -8.42 19.89
N PRO A 33 18.55 -7.35 19.22
CA PRO A 33 17.61 -7.43 18.12
C PRO A 33 18.20 -8.24 16.97
N THR A 34 17.45 -9.24 16.50
CA THR A 34 17.81 -10.05 15.35
C THR A 34 16.90 -9.72 14.17
N PRO A 35 17.41 -9.66 12.93
CA PRO A 35 16.57 -9.49 11.76
C PRO A 35 15.54 -10.61 11.67
N ARG A 36 14.25 -10.24 11.50
CA ARG A 36 13.19 -11.21 11.30
C ARG A 36 12.20 -10.71 10.26
N SER A 37 11.55 -11.61 9.57
CA SER A 37 10.46 -11.27 8.66
C SER A 37 9.19 -10.97 9.46
N TYR A 38 8.53 -9.86 9.13
CA TYR A 38 7.20 -9.50 9.63
C TYR A 38 6.09 -9.81 8.62
N ALA A 39 6.44 -10.42 7.48
CA ALA A 39 5.47 -10.77 6.46
C ALA A 39 4.55 -11.89 6.94
N TYR A 40 3.24 -11.68 6.78
CA TYR A 40 2.22 -12.69 7.03
C TYR A 40 1.12 -12.60 5.97
N LYS A 41 0.45 -13.71 5.70
CA LYS A 41 -0.59 -13.81 4.67
C LYS A 41 -1.97 -13.59 5.29
N LEU A 42 -2.67 -12.55 4.83
CA LEU A 42 -4.06 -12.32 5.21
C LEU A 42 -5.01 -13.32 4.54
N PRO A 43 -6.05 -13.79 5.26
CA PRO A 43 -7.12 -14.60 4.68
C PRO A 43 -7.82 -13.88 3.51
N ARG A 44 -8.29 -14.64 2.51
CA ARG A 44 -8.97 -14.07 1.32
C ARG A 44 -10.20 -13.22 1.70
N LYS A 45 -11.02 -13.68 2.65
CA LYS A 45 -12.21 -12.94 3.11
C LYS A 45 -11.87 -11.56 3.69
N VAL A 46 -10.77 -11.47 4.47
CA VAL A 46 -10.30 -10.20 5.05
C VAL A 46 -9.86 -9.23 3.94
N ARG A 47 -9.12 -9.72 2.94
CA ARG A 47 -8.70 -8.89 1.80
C ARG A 47 -9.87 -8.38 0.97
N ARG A 48 -10.88 -9.24 0.69
CA ARG A 48 -12.11 -8.84 -0.02
C ARG A 48 -12.89 -7.79 0.77
N LEU A 49 -13.03 -7.99 2.08
CA LEU A 49 -13.71 -7.03 2.95
C LEU A 49 -13.02 -5.67 2.95
N ALA A 50 -11.70 -5.63 2.98
CA ALA A 50 -10.93 -4.40 2.92
C ALA A 50 -11.17 -3.63 1.60
N ILE A 51 -11.18 -4.32 0.44
CA ILE A 51 -11.48 -3.69 -0.85
C ILE A 51 -12.93 -3.16 -0.87
N LYS A 52 -13.91 -3.97 -0.44
CA LYS A 52 -15.32 -3.55 -0.35
C LYS A 52 -15.47 -2.30 0.51
N SER A 53 -14.83 -2.25 1.67
CA SER A 53 -14.87 -1.11 2.59
C SER A 53 -14.34 0.18 1.94
N VAL A 54 -13.20 0.09 1.26
CA VAL A 54 -12.57 1.27 0.61
C VAL A 54 -13.40 1.75 -0.59
N LEU A 55 -13.96 0.85 -1.39
CA LEU A 55 -14.87 1.22 -2.48
C LEU A 55 -16.14 1.90 -1.96
N SER A 56 -16.73 1.38 -0.88
CA SER A 56 -17.88 2.00 -0.23
C SER A 56 -17.55 3.42 0.26
N GLN A 57 -16.35 3.63 0.82
CA GLN A 57 -15.90 4.96 1.21
C GLN A 57 -15.80 5.90 0.01
N LYS A 58 -15.23 5.44 -1.12
CA LYS A 58 -15.15 6.24 -2.35
C LYS A 58 -16.52 6.66 -2.89
N VAL A 59 -17.54 5.82 -2.73
CA VAL A 59 -18.92 6.16 -3.10
C VAL A 59 -19.49 7.21 -2.15
N LEU A 60 -19.33 7.06 -0.83
CA LEU A 60 -19.79 8.02 0.16
C LEU A 60 -19.17 9.40 -0.01
N ASP A 61 -17.89 9.46 -0.35
CA ASP A 61 -17.13 10.69 -0.57
C ASP A 61 -17.41 11.34 -1.95
N ASN A 62 -18.29 10.75 -2.78
CA ASN A 62 -18.54 11.16 -4.17
C ASN A 62 -17.24 11.28 -5.00
N SER A 63 -16.29 10.40 -4.73
CA SER A 63 -14.99 10.34 -5.39
C SER A 63 -14.87 9.20 -6.41
N LEU A 64 -15.94 8.42 -6.60
CA LEU A 64 -16.06 7.40 -7.64
C LEU A 64 -16.78 7.97 -8.86
N VAL A 65 -16.17 7.80 -10.04
CA VAL A 65 -16.75 8.16 -11.34
C VAL A 65 -16.80 6.92 -12.22
N VAL A 66 -17.98 6.55 -12.68
CA VAL A 66 -18.16 5.43 -13.61
C VAL A 66 -18.34 6.00 -15.01
N VAL A 67 -17.55 5.48 -15.96
CA VAL A 67 -17.63 5.85 -17.38
C VAL A 67 -17.99 4.63 -18.23
N ASP A 68 -18.72 4.83 -19.32
CA ASP A 68 -19.14 3.72 -20.17
C ASP A 68 -17.94 3.01 -20.79
N ALA A 69 -17.06 3.74 -21.46
CA ALA A 69 -15.83 3.24 -22.06
C ALA A 69 -14.79 4.36 -22.24
N LEU A 70 -13.52 3.98 -22.24
CA LEU A 70 -12.39 4.86 -22.57
C LEU A 70 -11.68 4.31 -23.82
N THR A 71 -12.17 4.71 -24.99
CA THR A 71 -11.62 4.28 -26.28
C THR A 71 -10.84 5.41 -26.94
N PHE A 72 -9.62 5.10 -27.38
CA PHE A 72 -8.75 6.05 -28.06
C PHE A 72 -8.24 5.43 -29.37
N GLU A 73 -8.31 6.16 -30.48
CA GLU A 73 -7.78 5.73 -31.79
C GLU A 73 -6.24 5.61 -31.74
N ALA A 74 -5.58 6.49 -30.98
CA ALA A 74 -4.14 6.49 -30.80
C ALA A 74 -3.76 6.77 -29.32
N PRO A 75 -2.64 6.24 -28.82
CA PRO A 75 -2.22 6.42 -27.43
C PRO A 75 -1.61 7.82 -27.20
N LYS A 76 -2.44 8.87 -27.31
CA LYS A 76 -2.02 10.26 -27.10
C LYS A 76 -2.38 10.75 -25.70
N THR A 77 -1.38 11.23 -24.97
CA THR A 77 -1.55 11.79 -23.62
C THR A 77 -2.47 13.01 -23.58
N LYS A 78 -2.43 13.86 -24.62
CA LYS A 78 -3.29 15.05 -24.74
C LYS A 78 -4.78 14.67 -24.73
N ALA A 79 -5.18 13.68 -25.51
CA ALA A 79 -6.56 13.22 -25.58
C ALA A 79 -7.03 12.66 -24.21
N PHE A 80 -6.15 11.92 -23.50
CA PHE A 80 -6.48 11.42 -22.18
C PHE A 80 -6.62 12.55 -21.14
N ALA A 81 -5.75 13.55 -21.20
CA ALA A 81 -5.82 14.73 -20.32
C ALA A 81 -7.10 15.55 -20.56
N GLU A 82 -7.56 15.68 -21.82
CA GLU A 82 -8.82 16.33 -22.15
C GLU A 82 -10.02 15.59 -21.55
N VAL A 83 -10.02 14.26 -21.59
CA VAL A 83 -11.06 13.43 -20.96
C VAL A 83 -11.09 13.65 -19.43
N LEU A 84 -9.93 13.66 -18.75
CA LEU A 84 -9.87 13.92 -17.31
C LEU A 84 -10.35 15.33 -16.95
N ASN A 85 -10.03 16.33 -17.77
CA ASN A 85 -10.53 17.70 -17.59
C ASN A 85 -12.05 17.77 -17.74
N ASN A 86 -12.62 17.08 -18.72
CA ASN A 86 -14.07 17.01 -18.91
C ASN A 86 -14.80 16.32 -17.75
N LEU A 87 -14.14 15.38 -17.08
CA LEU A 87 -14.64 14.73 -15.86
C LEU A 87 -14.35 15.53 -14.58
N ASP A 88 -13.80 16.75 -14.69
CA ASP A 88 -13.37 17.61 -13.58
C ASP A 88 -12.45 16.92 -12.56
N VAL A 89 -11.56 16.08 -13.07
CA VAL A 89 -10.56 15.36 -12.26
C VAL A 89 -9.23 16.09 -12.31
N LYS A 90 -8.92 16.87 -11.27
CA LYS A 90 -7.71 17.71 -11.16
C LYS A 90 -6.68 17.17 -10.16
N SER A 91 -7.08 16.24 -9.30
CA SER A 91 -6.26 15.63 -8.27
C SER A 91 -5.69 14.28 -8.72
N LYS A 92 -5.06 13.55 -7.79
CA LYS A 92 -4.59 12.19 -8.05
C LYS A 92 -5.76 11.25 -8.39
N VAL A 93 -5.65 10.56 -9.50
CA VAL A 93 -6.70 9.67 -10.00
C VAL A 93 -6.18 8.27 -10.26
N LEU A 94 -6.94 7.30 -9.77
CA LEU A 94 -6.82 5.91 -10.16
C LEU A 94 -7.82 5.60 -11.27
N VAL A 95 -7.33 5.10 -12.39
CA VAL A 95 -8.16 4.68 -13.51
C VAL A 95 -8.13 3.18 -13.62
N VAL A 96 -9.28 2.54 -13.50
CA VAL A 96 -9.45 1.10 -13.61
C VAL A 96 -10.05 0.76 -14.95
N LEU A 97 -9.31 0.00 -15.74
CA LEU A 97 -9.66 -0.38 -17.10
C LEU A 97 -9.89 -1.88 -17.22
N GLU A 98 -10.53 -2.27 -18.30
CA GLU A 98 -10.56 -3.67 -18.74
C GLU A 98 -9.16 -4.15 -19.14
N ASP A 99 -8.88 -5.43 -18.96
CA ASP A 99 -7.55 -6.04 -19.19
C ASP A 99 -7.03 -5.80 -20.64
N ASP A 100 -7.92 -5.67 -21.61
CA ASP A 100 -7.57 -5.55 -23.03
C ASP A 100 -7.33 -4.11 -23.50
N ASN A 101 -7.62 -3.08 -22.68
CA ASN A 101 -7.52 -1.67 -23.09
C ASN A 101 -6.10 -1.11 -22.97
N LYS A 102 -5.18 -1.64 -23.77
CA LYS A 102 -3.77 -1.22 -23.79
C LYS A 102 -3.56 0.20 -24.31
N THR A 103 -4.39 0.68 -25.23
CA THR A 103 -4.26 2.02 -25.82
C THR A 103 -4.53 3.11 -24.79
N ALA A 104 -5.56 2.98 -23.97
CA ALA A 104 -5.84 3.90 -22.88
C ALA A 104 -4.74 3.89 -21.80
N ALA A 105 -4.24 2.71 -21.44
CA ALA A 105 -3.15 2.57 -20.48
C ALA A 105 -1.86 3.25 -20.97
N LEU A 106 -1.50 3.11 -22.24
CA LEU A 106 -0.34 3.79 -22.84
C LEU A 106 -0.53 5.31 -22.91
N ALA A 107 -1.74 5.79 -23.21
CA ALA A 107 -2.06 7.21 -23.24
C ALA A 107 -1.91 7.88 -21.87
N ALA A 108 -2.27 7.17 -20.81
CA ALA A 108 -2.30 7.71 -19.44
C ALA A 108 -0.97 7.62 -18.70
N ARG A 109 -0.12 6.61 -18.96
CA ARG A 109 1.06 6.28 -18.12
C ARG A 109 2.09 7.40 -17.96
N ASN A 110 2.11 8.39 -18.88
CA ASN A 110 3.04 9.53 -18.80
C ASN A 110 2.53 10.67 -17.90
N LEU A 111 1.27 10.62 -17.48
CA LEU A 111 0.68 11.63 -16.61
C LEU A 111 1.04 11.35 -15.15
N VAL A 112 1.68 12.32 -14.48
CA VAL A 112 2.24 12.15 -13.12
C VAL A 112 1.18 11.79 -12.08
N ASN A 113 -0.02 12.39 -12.17
CA ASN A 113 -1.09 12.22 -11.19
C ASN A 113 -2.10 11.12 -11.59
N VAL A 114 -1.79 10.31 -12.57
CA VAL A 114 -2.68 9.27 -13.09
C VAL A 114 -2.04 7.91 -12.90
N THR A 115 -2.70 7.07 -12.13
CA THR A 115 -2.34 5.65 -12.00
C THR A 115 -3.36 4.82 -12.77
N VAL A 116 -2.89 3.93 -13.64
CA VAL A 116 -3.77 3.05 -14.41
C VAL A 116 -3.52 1.61 -14.02
N ILE A 117 -4.58 0.89 -13.71
CA ILE A 117 -4.53 -0.53 -13.38
C ILE A 117 -5.64 -1.31 -14.10
N PRO A 118 -5.41 -2.57 -14.44
CA PRO A 118 -6.46 -3.45 -14.90
C PRO A 118 -7.41 -3.83 -13.75
N ALA A 119 -8.65 -4.22 -14.07
CA ALA A 119 -9.64 -4.61 -13.06
C ALA A 119 -9.13 -5.71 -12.10
N LYS A 120 -8.38 -6.67 -12.61
CA LYS A 120 -7.75 -7.75 -11.80
C LYS A 120 -6.65 -7.26 -10.86
N GLY A 121 -6.05 -6.11 -11.15
CA GLY A 121 -5.00 -5.48 -10.36
C GLY A 121 -5.52 -4.58 -9.24
N LEU A 122 -6.83 -4.42 -9.08
CA LEU A 122 -7.42 -3.54 -8.08
C LEU A 122 -6.99 -3.95 -6.66
N ASN A 123 -6.42 -2.99 -5.95
CA ASN A 123 -5.94 -3.20 -4.58
C ASN A 123 -6.24 -1.99 -3.68
N VAL A 124 -6.25 -2.22 -2.38
CA VAL A 124 -6.59 -1.21 -1.37
C VAL A 124 -5.62 -0.04 -1.37
N LEU A 125 -4.32 -0.31 -1.55
CA LEU A 125 -3.28 0.71 -1.50
C LEU A 125 -3.49 1.78 -2.58
N ASP A 126 -3.70 1.36 -3.83
CA ASP A 126 -3.89 2.28 -4.95
C ASP A 126 -5.19 3.06 -4.81
N VAL A 127 -6.29 2.42 -4.35
CA VAL A 127 -7.56 3.12 -4.13
C VAL A 127 -7.45 4.17 -3.03
N VAL A 128 -6.75 3.89 -1.94
CA VAL A 128 -6.57 4.86 -0.83
C VAL A 128 -5.61 5.98 -1.20
N ASN A 129 -4.53 5.68 -1.96
CA ASN A 129 -3.49 6.64 -2.31
C ASN A 129 -3.94 7.68 -3.36
N ASN A 130 -5.04 7.43 -4.06
CA ASN A 130 -5.60 8.32 -5.06
C ASN A 130 -6.88 8.98 -4.54
N ASP A 131 -7.10 10.25 -4.89
CA ASP A 131 -8.25 11.04 -4.43
C ASP A 131 -9.53 10.61 -5.17
N LYS A 132 -9.44 10.47 -6.48
CA LYS A 132 -10.55 10.08 -7.35
C LYS A 132 -10.32 8.67 -7.91
N LEU A 133 -11.41 7.95 -8.10
CA LEU A 133 -11.44 6.64 -8.75
C LEU A 133 -12.32 6.73 -10.00
N VAL A 134 -11.74 6.51 -11.16
CA VAL A 134 -12.45 6.41 -12.43
C VAL A 134 -12.45 4.96 -12.87
N ILE A 135 -13.60 4.39 -13.10
CA ILE A 135 -13.75 2.98 -13.51
C ILE A 135 -14.63 2.86 -14.74
N THR A 136 -14.22 2.04 -15.71
CA THR A 136 -15.07 1.71 -16.84
C THR A 136 -16.17 0.72 -16.43
N LYS A 137 -17.33 0.77 -17.09
CA LYS A 137 -18.47 -0.09 -16.80
C LYS A 137 -18.12 -1.59 -16.92
N GLY A 138 -17.35 -1.96 -17.93
CA GLY A 138 -16.88 -3.35 -18.07
C GLY A 138 -15.92 -3.78 -16.98
N ALA A 139 -14.99 -2.88 -16.56
CA ALA A 139 -14.10 -3.15 -15.43
C ALA A 139 -14.88 -3.25 -14.11
N LEU A 140 -15.92 -2.45 -13.91
CA LEU A 140 -16.79 -2.52 -12.73
C LEU A 140 -17.45 -3.90 -12.62
N SER A 141 -18.04 -4.40 -13.70
CA SER A 141 -18.65 -5.74 -13.73
C SER A 141 -17.65 -6.85 -13.38
N GLN A 142 -16.40 -6.75 -13.87
CA GLN A 142 -15.33 -7.69 -13.50
C GLN A 142 -14.96 -7.61 -12.01
N VAL A 143 -14.92 -6.42 -11.44
CA VAL A 143 -14.64 -6.21 -10.01
C VAL A 143 -15.76 -6.77 -9.15
N GLU A 144 -17.02 -6.57 -9.53
CA GLU A 144 -18.19 -7.11 -8.83
C GLU A 144 -18.17 -8.64 -8.81
N GLU A 145 -17.87 -9.29 -9.93
CA GLU A 145 -17.75 -10.74 -10.05
C GLU A 145 -16.67 -11.31 -9.10
N VAL A 146 -15.51 -10.66 -9.02
CA VAL A 146 -14.41 -11.09 -8.15
C VAL A 146 -14.74 -10.88 -6.67
N LEU A 147 -15.51 -9.85 -6.33
CA LEU A 147 -15.85 -9.50 -4.96
C LEU A 147 -17.13 -10.19 -4.45
N ALA A 148 -17.95 -10.71 -5.30
CA ALA A 148 -19.13 -11.49 -4.94
C ALA A 148 -18.75 -12.84 -4.22
#